data_8e820771e1bab5258af177e73766073a
#
_entry.id   8e820771e1bab5258af177e73766073a
#
_cell.length_a   1.000
_cell.length_b   1.000
_cell.length_c   1.000
_cell.angle_alpha   90.00
_cell.angle_beta   90.00
_cell.angle_gamma   90.00
#
_symmetry.space_group_name_H-M   'P 1'
#
loop_
_entity.id
_entity.type
_entity.pdbx_description
1 polymer ?
#
loop_
_entity_poly.entity_id
_entity_poly.type
_entity_poly.pdbx_seq_one_letter_code
_entity_poly.pdbx_strand_id
1 'polypeptide(L)'
;MAEEVKKAPRPVDPNSAKYKLGKIAADAFVDAIEAKKNGIPVAWVSSNFPVEIPETLGIATVYPENQAAGIAARGAGERMCNVAEADGYSNDICAYARISMAYAKLKSCPEQDVAMPDVVLCCNNICNCMIKWYENLAQELNVPMIMLDIPFNPDYDVSDALVQYVSAQFWDVVHQLESLFHLKWDDDKFQQVTGFSCRASRAWLAATGCAKYVPSPFNGFDLLNHMAGMVTARGKECSGDAMETLYKEYMENHKNGTSTFRTEEKYRILFEGIACWPYLRATSTGLKSRGINMVTTIYADAFGYDYDSFEGMIKAYCSVPNAINLEKSRDKRIKLCKDNHVEGMLIHTNRSCKLWSGFMYEMGRQVGKACDIPVASFDGDQADPRNFSEAQYDTRVQGLMEIMEANKEQKGAN
;
A
#
# COMPACT_ATOMS: atom_id res chain seq x y z
N MET A 1 11.51 40.10 -16.64
CA MET A 1 11.42 38.76 -16.03
C MET A 1 11.30 39.00 -14.53
N ALA A 2 10.10 38.78 -13.98
CA ALA A 2 9.88 38.92 -12.54
C ALA A 2 10.37 37.63 -11.87
N GLU A 3 11.31 37.76 -10.95
CA GLU A 3 11.72 36.64 -10.07
C GLU A 3 10.52 36.18 -9.23
N GLU A 4 10.06 34.96 -9.46
CA GLU A 4 9.12 34.31 -8.55
C GLU A 4 9.81 34.12 -7.19
N VAL A 5 9.46 34.95 -6.23
CA VAL A 5 9.85 34.80 -4.83
C VAL A 5 9.26 33.47 -4.34
N LYS A 6 10.08 32.42 -4.26
CA LYS A 6 9.70 31.16 -3.62
C LYS A 6 9.32 31.48 -2.16
N LYS A 7 8.02 31.48 -1.88
CA LYS A 7 7.51 31.57 -0.50
C LYS A 7 8.14 30.46 0.34
N ALA A 8 8.75 30.81 1.45
CA ALA A 8 9.25 29.85 2.41
C ALA A 8 8.13 28.84 2.77
N PRO A 9 8.45 27.54 2.86
CA PRO A 9 7.45 26.53 3.23
C PRO A 9 6.87 26.91 4.61
N ARG A 10 5.53 26.89 4.71
CA ARG A 10 4.87 27.12 6.02
C ARG A 10 5.36 26.07 7.00
N PRO A 11 5.65 26.44 8.25
CA PRO A 11 5.97 25.47 9.30
C PRO A 11 4.83 24.43 9.37
N VAL A 12 5.18 23.15 9.31
CA VAL A 12 4.21 22.06 9.46
C VAL A 12 3.93 21.89 10.93
N ASP A 13 2.65 21.91 11.33
CA ASP A 13 2.25 21.67 12.72
C ASP A 13 2.67 20.25 13.14
N PRO A 14 3.49 20.10 14.18
CA PRO A 14 3.95 18.79 14.68
C PRO A 14 2.80 17.90 15.18
N ASN A 15 1.64 18.46 15.48
CA ASN A 15 0.47 17.71 15.92
C ASN A 15 -0.40 17.24 14.75
N SER A 16 -0.16 17.74 13.53
CA SER A 16 -0.94 17.34 12.36
C SER A 16 -0.68 15.89 11.96
N ALA A 17 -1.70 15.23 11.39
CA ALA A 17 -1.57 13.90 10.81
C ALA A 17 -0.47 13.85 9.74
N LYS A 18 -0.39 14.87 8.90
CA LYS A 18 0.66 14.98 7.87
C LYS A 18 2.06 14.94 8.46
N TYR A 19 2.32 15.64 9.57
CA TYR A 19 3.63 15.61 10.23
C TYR A 19 3.91 14.25 10.85
N LYS A 20 2.96 13.71 11.63
CA LYS A 20 3.10 12.42 12.31
C LYS A 20 3.35 11.28 11.32
N LEU A 21 2.54 11.19 10.25
CA LEU A 21 2.67 10.17 9.22
C LEU A 21 3.95 10.34 8.39
N GLY A 22 4.32 11.58 8.07
CA GLY A 22 5.59 11.87 7.41
C GLY A 22 6.79 11.46 8.26
N LYS A 23 6.73 11.68 9.59
CA LYS A 23 7.76 11.25 10.52
C LYS A 23 7.86 9.72 10.57
N ILE A 24 6.73 9.01 10.72
CA ILE A 24 6.70 7.53 10.70
C ILE A 24 7.34 6.99 9.42
N ALA A 25 6.99 7.55 8.26
CA ALA A 25 7.54 7.12 6.98
C ALA A 25 9.05 7.38 6.85
N ALA A 26 9.56 8.45 7.46
CA ALA A 26 10.99 8.75 7.50
C ALA A 26 11.74 7.88 8.51
N ASP A 27 11.20 7.75 9.73
CA ASP A 27 11.81 6.99 10.83
C ASP A 27 11.93 5.50 10.47
N ALA A 28 10.98 4.93 9.73
CA ALA A 28 11.01 3.52 9.32
C ALA A 28 12.33 3.08 8.66
N PHE A 29 13.03 3.99 7.99
CA PHE A 29 14.33 3.70 7.37
C PHE A 29 15.49 3.96 8.33
N VAL A 30 15.39 5.03 9.11
CA VAL A 30 16.44 5.43 10.07
C VAL A 30 16.48 4.49 11.27
N ASP A 31 15.33 4.12 11.82
CA ASP A 31 15.23 3.26 13.00
C ASP A 31 15.89 1.89 12.78
N ALA A 32 15.73 1.29 11.58
CA ALA A 32 16.39 0.03 11.27
C ALA A 32 17.92 0.16 11.19
N ILE A 33 18.43 1.30 10.70
CA ILE A 33 19.87 1.57 10.66
C ILE A 33 20.43 1.72 12.09
N GLU A 34 19.72 2.46 12.94
CA GLU A 34 20.12 2.62 14.34
C GLU A 34 19.99 1.31 15.13
N ALA A 35 18.93 0.52 14.90
CA ALA A 35 18.75 -0.80 15.50
C ALA A 35 19.94 -1.71 15.16
N LYS A 36 20.36 -1.75 13.90
CA LYS A 36 21.51 -2.55 13.43
C LYS A 36 22.81 -2.14 14.15
N LYS A 37 23.07 -0.84 14.32
CA LYS A 37 24.24 -0.33 15.05
C LYS A 37 24.23 -0.76 16.52
N ASN A 38 23.05 -0.91 17.11
CA ASN A 38 22.86 -1.32 18.50
C ASN A 38 22.79 -2.86 18.66
N GLY A 39 23.08 -3.64 17.60
CA GLY A 39 23.08 -5.10 17.66
C GLY A 39 21.69 -5.74 17.68
N ILE A 40 20.65 -4.97 17.37
CA ILE A 40 19.29 -5.48 17.22
C ILE A 40 19.16 -6.13 15.83
N PRO A 41 18.63 -7.36 15.74
CA PRO A 41 18.41 -8.03 14.45
C PRO A 41 17.52 -7.18 13.52
N VAL A 42 17.85 -7.18 12.24
CA VAL A 42 17.07 -6.50 11.20
C VAL A 42 16.52 -7.53 10.24
N ALA A 43 15.21 -7.50 10.00
CA ALA A 43 14.54 -8.30 9.00
C ALA A 43 14.12 -7.47 7.78
N TRP A 44 14.36 -7.99 6.57
CA TRP A 44 13.65 -7.51 5.38
C TRP A 44 12.35 -8.31 5.24
N VAL A 45 11.23 -7.61 5.28
CA VAL A 45 9.91 -8.21 5.48
C VAL A 45 8.98 -7.85 4.33
N SER A 46 8.24 -8.81 3.79
CA SER A 46 7.19 -8.52 2.81
C SER A 46 6.02 -7.76 3.45
N SER A 47 5.44 -6.79 2.73
CA SER A 47 4.52 -5.78 3.31
C SER A 47 3.22 -6.34 3.91
N ASN A 48 2.80 -7.55 3.54
CA ASN A 48 1.64 -8.24 4.14
C ASN A 48 2.02 -9.40 5.07
N PHE A 49 3.28 -9.46 5.46
CA PHE A 49 3.70 -10.37 6.54
C PHE A 49 3.13 -9.87 7.87
N PRO A 50 2.71 -10.76 8.80
CA PRO A 50 2.22 -10.36 10.11
C PRO A 50 3.27 -9.56 10.89
N VAL A 51 3.05 -8.24 10.99
CA VAL A 51 3.94 -7.32 11.74
C VAL A 51 4.03 -7.70 13.22
N GLU A 52 3.05 -8.42 13.71
CA GLU A 52 2.93 -8.90 15.08
C GLU A 52 4.09 -9.80 15.48
N ILE A 53 4.67 -10.57 14.54
CA ILE A 53 5.81 -11.46 14.82
C ILE A 53 7.09 -10.64 15.10
N PRO A 54 7.64 -9.87 14.15
CA PRO A 54 8.88 -9.16 14.38
C PRO A 54 8.77 -8.09 15.49
N GLU A 55 7.64 -7.40 15.59
CA GLU A 55 7.44 -6.39 16.64
C GLU A 55 7.39 -7.00 18.05
N THR A 56 6.78 -8.19 18.21
CA THR A 56 6.77 -8.92 19.50
C THR A 56 8.18 -9.37 19.88
N LEU A 57 8.93 -9.89 18.92
CA LEU A 57 10.30 -10.35 19.15
C LEU A 57 11.33 -9.22 19.24
N GLY A 58 10.95 -7.97 19.00
CA GLY A 58 11.86 -6.84 19.02
C GLY A 58 12.85 -6.80 17.86
N ILE A 59 12.49 -7.39 16.73
CA ILE A 59 13.26 -7.38 15.48
C ILE A 59 12.91 -6.12 14.70
N ALA A 60 13.91 -5.34 14.31
CA ALA A 60 13.70 -4.17 13.47
C ALA A 60 13.36 -4.58 12.04
N THR A 61 12.44 -3.86 11.41
CA THR A 61 11.90 -4.23 10.09
C THR A 61 12.22 -3.22 9.01
N VAL A 62 12.53 -3.70 7.82
CA VAL A 62 12.61 -2.96 6.57
C VAL A 62 11.68 -3.64 5.57
N TYR A 63 10.92 -2.85 4.83
CA TYR A 63 10.00 -3.34 3.80
C TYR A 63 10.53 -3.02 2.41
N PRO A 64 11.11 -4.00 1.67
CA PRO A 64 11.69 -3.78 0.34
C PRO A 64 10.73 -3.14 -0.66
N GLU A 65 9.42 -3.44 -0.59
CA GLU A 65 8.41 -2.81 -1.44
C GLU A 65 8.28 -1.31 -1.14
N ASN A 66 8.30 -0.94 0.14
CA ASN A 66 8.21 0.47 0.56
C ASN A 66 9.50 1.24 0.19
N GLN A 67 10.67 0.59 0.33
CA GLN A 67 11.94 1.17 -0.11
C GLN A 67 11.93 1.38 -1.63
N ALA A 68 11.52 0.38 -2.41
CA ALA A 68 11.47 0.48 -3.87
C ALA A 68 10.50 1.59 -4.33
N ALA A 69 9.34 1.73 -3.67
CA ALA A 69 8.42 2.84 -3.91
C ALA A 69 9.07 4.19 -3.62
N GLY A 70 9.80 4.31 -2.50
CA GLY A 70 10.54 5.51 -2.13
C GLY A 70 11.65 5.87 -3.13
N ILE A 71 12.43 4.90 -3.59
CA ILE A 71 13.45 5.06 -4.63
C ILE A 71 12.82 5.55 -5.94
N ALA A 72 11.72 4.92 -6.36
CA ALA A 72 11.01 5.27 -7.58
C ALA A 72 10.40 6.68 -7.51
N ALA A 73 9.77 7.04 -6.40
CA ALA A 73 9.19 8.36 -6.19
C ALA A 73 10.24 9.50 -6.19
N ARG A 74 11.50 9.17 -5.87
CA ARG A 74 12.64 10.10 -5.92
C ARG A 74 13.41 10.08 -7.26
N GLY A 75 12.87 9.39 -8.27
CA GLY A 75 13.38 9.41 -9.64
C GLY A 75 14.51 8.41 -9.96
N ALA A 76 14.84 7.49 -9.03
CA ALA A 76 15.91 6.50 -9.28
C ALA A 76 15.40 5.14 -9.78
N GLY A 77 14.08 4.99 -10.02
CA GLY A 77 13.46 3.73 -10.42
C GLY A 77 14.08 3.13 -11.68
N GLU A 78 14.22 3.92 -12.76
CA GLU A 78 14.84 3.45 -14.02
C GLU A 78 16.29 3.00 -13.83
N ARG A 79 17.08 3.81 -13.14
CA ARG A 79 18.50 3.49 -12.88
C ARG A 79 18.65 2.15 -12.16
N MET A 80 17.84 1.93 -11.12
CA MET A 80 17.89 0.69 -10.34
C MET A 80 17.35 -0.51 -11.13
N CYS A 81 16.27 -0.34 -11.90
CA CYS A 81 15.79 -1.38 -12.81
C CYS A 81 16.87 -1.79 -13.83
N ASN A 82 17.57 -0.82 -14.43
CA ASN A 82 18.63 -1.09 -15.39
C ASN A 82 19.79 -1.89 -14.77
N VAL A 83 20.13 -1.67 -13.49
CA VAL A 83 21.14 -2.48 -12.79
C VAL A 83 20.70 -3.95 -12.69
N ALA A 84 19.48 -4.22 -12.29
CA ALA A 84 18.98 -5.60 -12.22
C ALA A 84 18.89 -6.27 -13.60
N GLU A 85 18.50 -5.51 -14.63
CA GLU A 85 18.44 -6.00 -16.01
C GLU A 85 19.84 -6.32 -16.55
N ALA A 86 20.84 -5.52 -16.22
CA ALA A 86 22.24 -5.80 -16.57
C ALA A 86 22.79 -7.07 -15.89
N ASP A 87 22.21 -7.45 -14.74
CA ASP A 87 22.50 -8.72 -14.05
C ASP A 87 21.76 -9.93 -14.65
N GLY A 88 20.93 -9.73 -15.66
CA GLY A 88 20.19 -10.79 -16.34
C GLY A 88 18.76 -10.98 -15.88
N TYR A 89 18.25 -10.17 -14.96
CA TYR A 89 16.83 -10.21 -14.61
C TYR A 89 15.96 -9.61 -15.72
N SER A 90 14.84 -10.27 -16.01
CA SER A 90 13.92 -9.79 -17.03
C SER A 90 13.32 -8.42 -16.67
N ASN A 91 13.21 -7.51 -17.65
CA ASN A 91 12.48 -6.26 -17.50
C ASN A 91 10.96 -6.45 -17.33
N ASP A 92 10.47 -7.68 -17.46
CA ASP A 92 9.06 -8.05 -17.36
C ASP A 92 8.65 -8.51 -15.95
N ILE A 93 9.61 -8.69 -15.02
CA ILE A 93 9.30 -8.96 -13.62
C ILE A 93 9.02 -7.67 -12.85
N CYS A 94 8.41 -7.81 -11.67
CA CYS A 94 8.02 -6.70 -10.81
C CYS A 94 9.13 -5.66 -10.66
N ALA A 95 8.83 -4.38 -10.90
CA ALA A 95 9.79 -3.30 -10.76
C ALA A 95 10.29 -3.12 -9.32
N TYR A 96 9.45 -3.39 -8.30
CA TYR A 96 9.91 -3.44 -6.92
C TYR A 96 10.98 -4.51 -6.71
N ALA A 97 10.76 -5.71 -7.27
CA ALA A 97 11.75 -6.79 -7.20
C ALA A 97 13.07 -6.39 -7.88
N ARG A 98 13.01 -5.81 -9.09
CA ARG A 98 14.23 -5.33 -9.79
C ARG A 98 15.00 -4.31 -8.98
N ILE A 99 14.31 -3.30 -8.42
CA ILE A 99 14.93 -2.27 -7.57
C ILE A 99 15.55 -2.89 -6.32
N SER A 100 14.86 -3.80 -5.64
CA SER A 100 15.38 -4.43 -4.43
C SER A 100 16.58 -5.34 -4.70
N MET A 101 16.56 -6.11 -5.78
CA MET A 101 17.71 -6.94 -6.19
C MET A 101 18.92 -6.09 -6.59
N ALA A 102 18.69 -4.98 -7.31
CA ALA A 102 19.73 -4.00 -7.58
C ALA A 102 20.31 -3.39 -6.29
N TYR A 103 19.45 -3.08 -5.32
CA TYR A 103 19.90 -2.56 -4.03
C TYR A 103 20.72 -3.61 -3.24
N ALA A 104 20.27 -4.87 -3.21
CA ALA A 104 21.00 -5.95 -2.55
C ALA A 104 22.43 -6.11 -3.12
N LYS A 105 22.59 -5.96 -4.43
CA LYS A 105 23.88 -6.00 -5.09
C LYS A 105 24.74 -4.76 -4.81
N LEU A 106 24.18 -3.57 -4.95
CA LEU A 106 24.91 -2.30 -4.78
C LEU A 106 25.14 -1.95 -3.30
N LYS A 107 24.29 -2.44 -2.40
CA LYS A 107 24.26 -2.18 -0.96
C LYS A 107 24.11 -0.70 -0.60
N SER A 108 23.71 0.14 -1.54
CA SER A 108 23.51 1.57 -1.38
C SER A 108 22.63 2.14 -2.48
N CYS A 109 21.81 3.11 -2.13
CA CYS A 109 21.06 3.96 -3.05
C CYS A 109 20.89 5.34 -2.40
N PRO A 110 21.55 6.40 -2.90
CA PRO A 110 21.53 7.72 -2.27
C PRO A 110 20.14 8.29 -2.05
N GLU A 111 19.17 7.89 -2.87
CA GLU A 111 17.79 8.34 -2.76
C GLU A 111 17.06 7.70 -1.57
N GLN A 112 17.45 6.47 -1.17
CA GLN A 112 16.88 5.79 -0.03
C GLN A 112 17.74 4.60 0.41
N ASP A 113 18.63 4.82 1.36
CA ASP A 113 19.37 3.75 2.04
C ASP A 113 18.55 3.09 3.14
N VAL A 114 18.81 1.82 3.40
CA VAL A 114 18.25 1.02 4.48
C VAL A 114 19.31 0.12 5.11
N ALA A 115 19.03 -0.37 6.32
CA ALA A 115 19.89 -1.38 6.96
C ALA A 115 19.86 -2.71 6.19
N MET A 116 21.03 -3.35 6.04
CA MET A 116 21.11 -4.72 5.51
C MET A 116 20.49 -5.71 6.50
N PRO A 117 19.77 -6.73 6.02
CA PRO A 117 19.06 -7.66 6.87
C PRO A 117 20.00 -8.70 7.51
N ASP A 118 19.53 -9.29 8.61
CA ASP A 118 20.06 -10.52 9.20
C ASP A 118 19.19 -11.74 8.84
N VAL A 119 17.98 -11.48 8.40
CA VAL A 119 16.99 -12.47 7.94
C VAL A 119 16.04 -11.83 6.94
N VAL A 120 15.52 -12.64 6.03
CA VAL A 120 14.47 -12.25 5.09
C VAL A 120 13.18 -12.97 5.48
N LEU A 121 12.10 -12.22 5.71
CA LEU A 121 10.78 -12.74 6.09
C LEU A 121 9.81 -12.54 4.93
N CYS A 122 9.30 -13.62 4.37
CA CYS A 122 8.39 -13.61 3.23
C CYS A 122 7.06 -14.28 3.56
N CYS A 123 5.97 -13.75 3.02
CA CYS A 123 4.70 -14.45 2.90
C CYS A 123 4.23 -14.43 1.45
N ASN A 124 3.36 -15.35 1.07
CA ASN A 124 2.90 -15.51 -0.32
C ASN A 124 1.48 -15.00 -0.57
N ASN A 125 0.84 -14.37 0.39
CA ASN A 125 -0.51 -13.82 0.25
C ASN A 125 -0.59 -12.54 -0.60
N ILE A 126 0.55 -12.00 -1.07
CA ILE A 126 0.58 -10.86 -1.98
C ILE A 126 0.62 -11.34 -3.43
N CYS A 127 1.67 -12.09 -3.80
CA CYS A 127 1.84 -12.58 -5.18
C CYS A 127 2.93 -13.67 -5.28
N ASN A 128 2.90 -14.43 -6.38
CA ASN A 128 3.88 -15.49 -6.62
C ASN A 128 5.31 -14.96 -6.94
N CYS A 129 5.44 -13.75 -7.44
CA CYS A 129 6.75 -13.12 -7.67
C CYS A 129 7.53 -12.96 -6.37
N MET A 130 6.83 -12.70 -5.26
CA MET A 130 7.39 -12.45 -3.94
C MET A 130 8.34 -13.57 -3.49
N ILE A 131 7.93 -14.82 -3.68
CA ILE A 131 8.70 -15.99 -3.23
C ILE A 131 10.09 -15.99 -3.86
N LYS A 132 10.15 -15.94 -5.19
CA LYS A 132 11.44 -16.00 -5.91
C LYS A 132 12.24 -14.71 -5.78
N TRP A 133 11.58 -13.57 -5.62
CA TRP A 133 12.26 -12.33 -5.31
C TRP A 133 12.99 -12.42 -3.97
N TYR A 134 12.30 -12.84 -2.90
CA TYR A 134 12.88 -12.93 -1.56
C TYR A 134 13.92 -14.05 -1.43
N GLU A 135 13.75 -15.18 -2.14
CA GLU A 135 14.80 -16.19 -2.26
C GLU A 135 16.10 -15.62 -2.86
N ASN A 136 15.98 -14.85 -3.95
CA ASN A 136 17.14 -14.21 -4.58
C ASN A 136 17.80 -13.19 -3.66
N LEU A 137 17.01 -12.40 -2.91
CA LEU A 137 17.56 -11.47 -1.90
C LEU A 137 18.34 -12.24 -0.82
N ALA A 138 17.78 -13.32 -0.30
CA ALA A 138 18.43 -14.13 0.73
C ALA A 138 19.75 -14.73 0.24
N GLN A 139 19.78 -15.21 -1.00
CA GLN A 139 21.02 -15.74 -1.62
C GLN A 139 22.07 -14.65 -1.86
N GLU A 140 21.68 -13.52 -2.46
CA GLU A 140 22.60 -12.41 -2.75
C GLU A 140 23.22 -11.83 -1.47
N LEU A 141 22.43 -11.76 -0.39
CA LEU A 141 22.86 -11.21 0.89
C LEU A 141 23.47 -12.26 1.83
N ASN A 142 23.41 -13.55 1.44
CA ASN A 142 23.85 -14.68 2.24
C ASN A 142 23.24 -14.69 3.66
N VAL A 143 21.93 -14.52 3.73
CA VAL A 143 21.15 -14.54 4.98
C VAL A 143 20.02 -15.58 4.89
N PRO A 144 19.54 -16.13 6.02
CA PRO A 144 18.42 -17.05 6.00
C PRO A 144 17.14 -16.39 5.50
N MET A 145 16.28 -17.19 4.85
CA MET A 145 14.92 -16.82 4.52
C MET A 145 13.96 -17.69 5.33
N ILE A 146 13.00 -17.05 5.98
CA ILE A 146 11.89 -17.71 6.67
C ILE A 146 10.61 -17.33 5.95
N MET A 147 9.80 -18.32 5.58
CA MET A 147 8.58 -18.14 4.84
C MET A 147 7.36 -18.49 5.69
N LEU A 148 6.39 -17.61 5.72
CA LEU A 148 5.04 -17.87 6.23
C LEU A 148 4.13 -18.18 5.02
N ASP A 149 3.74 -19.44 4.90
CA ASP A 149 2.84 -19.84 3.82
C ASP A 149 1.38 -19.51 4.18
N ILE A 150 0.81 -18.56 3.44
CA ILE A 150 -0.61 -18.18 3.51
C ILE A 150 -1.23 -18.48 2.14
N PRO A 151 -1.80 -19.68 1.94
CA PRO A 151 -2.31 -20.10 0.65
C PRO A 151 -3.40 -19.19 0.09
N PHE A 152 -3.51 -19.15 -1.23
CA PHE A 152 -4.66 -18.55 -1.91
C PHE A 152 -5.94 -19.21 -1.42
N ASN A 153 -6.92 -18.39 -1.00
CA ASN A 153 -8.24 -18.87 -0.57
C ASN A 153 -9.20 -18.92 -1.77
N PRO A 154 -9.52 -20.11 -2.29
CA PRO A 154 -10.46 -20.28 -3.41
C PRO A 154 -11.91 -20.09 -2.99
N ASP A 155 -12.20 -20.24 -1.69
CA ASP A 155 -13.56 -20.14 -1.15
C ASP A 155 -13.91 -18.69 -0.80
N TYR A 156 -15.20 -18.41 -0.64
CA TYR A 156 -15.63 -17.08 -0.23
C TYR A 156 -15.22 -16.78 1.21
N ASP A 157 -15.39 -17.74 2.11
CA ASP A 157 -14.98 -17.63 3.50
C ASP A 157 -13.66 -18.36 3.79
N VAL A 158 -13.00 -17.95 4.85
CA VAL A 158 -11.78 -18.62 5.33
C VAL A 158 -12.19 -19.83 6.16
N SER A 159 -11.82 -21.02 5.70
CA SER A 159 -12.16 -22.27 6.39
C SER A 159 -11.33 -22.47 7.67
N ASP A 160 -11.87 -23.22 8.62
CA ASP A 160 -11.15 -23.57 9.85
C ASP A 160 -9.87 -24.35 9.57
N ALA A 161 -9.85 -25.19 8.53
CA ALA A 161 -8.65 -25.92 8.11
C ALA A 161 -7.53 -24.96 7.65
N LEU A 162 -7.89 -23.90 6.88
CA LEU A 162 -6.94 -22.87 6.47
C LEU A 162 -6.43 -22.07 7.69
N VAL A 163 -7.31 -21.74 8.62
CA VAL A 163 -6.92 -21.06 9.88
C VAL A 163 -5.94 -21.91 10.67
N GLN A 164 -6.21 -23.19 10.85
CA GLN A 164 -5.33 -24.12 11.57
C GLN A 164 -3.96 -24.22 10.90
N TYR A 165 -3.94 -24.35 9.57
CA TYR A 165 -2.72 -24.45 8.80
C TYR A 165 -1.85 -23.18 8.96
N VAL A 166 -2.43 -21.99 8.72
CA VAL A 166 -1.69 -20.73 8.83
C VAL A 166 -1.28 -20.41 10.27
N SER A 167 -2.09 -20.82 11.26
CA SER A 167 -1.73 -20.72 12.67
C SER A 167 -0.48 -21.56 13.01
N ALA A 168 -0.39 -22.77 12.48
CA ALA A 168 0.79 -23.62 12.65
C ALA A 168 2.03 -22.99 11.99
N GLN A 169 1.89 -22.43 10.80
CA GLN A 169 2.96 -21.71 10.11
C GLN A 169 3.42 -20.47 10.90
N PHE A 170 2.48 -19.72 11.50
CA PHE A 170 2.79 -18.56 12.33
C PHE A 170 3.72 -18.95 13.50
N TRP A 171 3.37 -20.00 14.25
CA TRP A 171 4.17 -20.45 15.38
C TRP A 171 5.51 -21.07 14.95
N ASP A 172 5.55 -21.75 13.80
CA ASP A 172 6.79 -22.28 13.25
C ASP A 172 7.78 -21.13 12.92
N VAL A 173 7.29 -20.04 12.31
CA VAL A 173 8.10 -18.82 12.06
C VAL A 173 8.60 -18.23 13.39
N VAL A 174 7.75 -18.13 14.40
CA VAL A 174 8.16 -17.63 15.74
C VAL A 174 9.30 -18.47 16.29
N HIS A 175 9.16 -19.80 16.30
CA HIS A 175 10.20 -20.71 16.84
C HIS A 175 11.51 -20.64 16.04
N GLN A 176 11.43 -20.50 14.71
CA GLN A 176 12.63 -20.32 13.90
C GLN A 176 13.37 -19.02 14.25
N LEU A 177 12.66 -17.90 14.45
CA LEU A 177 13.24 -16.62 14.84
C LEU A 177 13.80 -16.64 16.26
N GLU A 178 13.10 -17.27 17.22
CA GLU A 178 13.61 -17.50 18.58
C GLU A 178 14.94 -18.25 18.56
N SER A 179 15.01 -19.32 17.78
CA SER A 179 16.23 -20.13 17.64
C SER A 179 17.35 -19.35 16.95
N LEU A 180 17.04 -18.63 15.86
CA LEU A 180 18.03 -17.93 15.04
C LEU A 180 18.72 -16.78 15.81
N PHE A 181 17.96 -16.04 16.59
CA PHE A 181 18.44 -14.83 17.26
C PHE A 181 18.53 -14.97 18.79
N HIS A 182 18.25 -16.17 19.33
CA HIS A 182 18.22 -16.42 20.79
C HIS A 182 17.25 -15.51 21.52
N LEU A 183 16.13 -15.18 20.88
CA LEU A 183 15.03 -14.39 21.41
C LEU A 183 14.03 -15.29 22.13
N LYS A 184 13.11 -14.69 22.87
CA LYS A 184 11.98 -15.39 23.49
C LYS A 184 10.69 -14.63 23.17
N TRP A 185 9.68 -15.39 22.82
CA TRP A 185 8.33 -14.88 22.69
C TRP A 185 7.79 -14.40 24.03
N ASP A 186 7.06 -13.32 24.03
CA ASP A 186 6.42 -12.70 25.19
C ASP A 186 4.94 -12.45 24.86
N ASP A 187 4.04 -13.19 25.53
CA ASP A 187 2.60 -13.08 25.29
C ASP A 187 2.03 -11.72 25.69
N ASP A 188 2.53 -11.08 26.74
CA ASP A 188 2.10 -9.74 27.14
C ASP A 188 2.50 -8.70 26.07
N LYS A 189 3.70 -8.84 25.54
CA LYS A 189 4.18 -8.01 24.42
C LYS A 189 3.35 -8.24 23.16
N PHE A 190 3.03 -9.48 22.84
CA PHE A 190 2.15 -9.83 21.72
C PHE A 190 0.76 -9.19 21.85
N GLN A 191 0.15 -9.26 23.03
CA GLN A 191 -1.11 -8.59 23.34
C GLN A 191 -1.02 -7.07 23.13
N GLN A 192 0.07 -6.45 23.55
CA GLN A 192 0.32 -5.03 23.34
C GLN A 192 0.44 -4.69 21.84
N VAL A 193 1.24 -5.45 21.08
CA VAL A 193 1.46 -5.24 19.64
C VAL A 193 0.17 -5.43 18.85
N THR A 194 -0.61 -6.47 19.15
CA THR A 194 -1.92 -6.68 18.52
C THR A 194 -2.90 -5.57 18.85
N GLY A 195 -2.87 -5.07 20.09
CA GLY A 195 -3.65 -3.89 20.49
C GLY A 195 -3.31 -2.65 19.66
N PHE A 196 -2.03 -2.36 19.45
CA PHE A 196 -1.58 -1.26 18.61
C PHE A 196 -1.96 -1.45 17.14
N SER A 197 -1.79 -2.68 16.61
CA SER A 197 -2.16 -3.04 15.24
C SER A 197 -3.66 -2.83 14.98
N CYS A 198 -4.53 -3.31 15.87
CA CYS A 198 -5.97 -3.12 15.76
C CYS A 198 -6.39 -1.65 15.89
N ARG A 199 -5.80 -0.92 16.85
CA ARG A 199 -6.05 0.52 17.03
C ARG A 199 -5.73 1.31 15.77
N ALA A 200 -4.54 1.08 15.19
CA ALA A 200 -4.12 1.72 13.95
C ALA A 200 -5.04 1.36 12.77
N SER A 201 -5.40 0.07 12.63
CA SER A 201 -6.27 -0.43 11.57
C SER A 201 -7.69 0.15 11.65
N ARG A 202 -8.29 0.17 12.83
CA ARG A 202 -9.63 0.76 13.03
C ARG A 202 -9.64 2.25 12.73
N ALA A 203 -8.63 2.99 13.20
CA ALA A 203 -8.50 4.41 12.92
C ALA A 203 -8.28 4.69 11.42
N TRP A 204 -7.46 3.87 10.75
CA TRP A 204 -7.25 3.94 9.31
C TRP A 204 -8.54 3.68 8.52
N LEU A 205 -9.27 2.61 8.84
CA LEU A 205 -10.55 2.28 8.20
C LEU A 205 -11.62 3.36 8.46
N ALA A 206 -11.61 3.97 9.65
CA ALA A 206 -12.48 5.11 9.94
C ALA A 206 -12.12 6.35 9.11
N ALA A 207 -10.82 6.63 8.92
CA ALA A 207 -10.35 7.75 8.11
C ALA A 207 -10.68 7.54 6.63
N THR A 208 -10.37 6.37 6.05
CA THR A 208 -10.72 6.05 4.66
C THR A 208 -12.23 6.03 4.44
N GLY A 209 -13.00 5.57 5.42
CA GLY A 209 -14.47 5.58 5.42
C GLY A 209 -15.12 6.97 5.44
N CYS A 210 -14.35 8.05 5.70
CA CYS A 210 -14.86 9.42 5.53
C CYS A 210 -15.12 9.77 4.05
N ALA A 211 -14.64 8.94 3.11
CA ALA A 211 -15.00 9.04 1.71
C ALA A 211 -16.50 9.01 1.42
N LYS A 212 -17.31 8.43 2.31
CA LYS A 212 -18.79 8.42 2.21
C LYS A 212 -19.44 9.82 2.19
N TYR A 213 -18.79 10.82 2.72
CA TYR A 213 -19.30 12.20 2.70
C TYR A 213 -19.13 12.82 1.32
N VAL A 214 -20.12 13.66 0.91
CA VAL A 214 -20.13 14.36 -0.37
C VAL A 214 -20.26 15.86 -0.10
N PRO A 215 -19.27 16.70 -0.47
CA PRO A 215 -17.96 16.32 -1.01
C PRO A 215 -17.09 15.56 0.03
N SER A 216 -16.11 14.80 -0.46
CA SER A 216 -15.14 14.11 0.38
C SER A 216 -14.28 15.11 1.17
N PRO A 217 -14.05 14.90 2.47
CA PRO A 217 -13.22 15.80 3.28
C PRO A 217 -11.72 15.70 2.95
N PHE A 218 -11.33 14.83 2.04
CA PHE A 218 -9.94 14.61 1.67
C PHE A 218 -9.73 14.35 0.18
N ASN A 219 -8.50 14.57 -0.27
CA ASN A 219 -8.00 14.12 -1.55
C ASN A 219 -7.52 12.66 -1.43
N GLY A 220 -8.09 11.74 -2.19
CA GLY A 220 -7.76 10.33 -2.08
C GLY A 220 -6.30 10.00 -2.35
N PHE A 221 -5.57 10.80 -3.13
CA PHE A 221 -4.13 10.61 -3.30
C PHE A 221 -3.34 10.80 -1.99
N ASP A 222 -3.89 11.49 -0.99
CA ASP A 222 -3.27 11.58 0.34
C ASP A 222 -3.22 10.20 1.01
N LEU A 223 -4.20 9.31 0.73
CA LEU A 223 -4.22 7.95 1.26
C LEU A 223 -3.00 7.13 0.82
N LEU A 224 -2.56 7.30 -0.43
CA LEU A 224 -1.38 6.60 -0.96
C LEU A 224 -0.10 6.94 -0.20
N ASN A 225 0.03 8.20 0.23
CA ASN A 225 1.16 8.63 1.06
C ASN A 225 1.01 8.19 2.52
N HIS A 226 -0.21 8.25 3.05
CA HIS A 226 -0.49 7.97 4.45
C HIS A 226 -0.44 6.48 4.79
N MET A 227 -0.76 5.60 3.81
CA MET A 227 -0.71 4.15 4.02
C MET A 227 0.68 3.60 4.38
N ALA A 228 1.75 4.34 4.10
CA ALA A 228 3.10 3.95 4.51
C ALA A 228 3.18 3.67 6.02
N GLY A 229 2.46 4.44 6.86
CA GLY A 229 2.37 4.20 8.29
C GLY A 229 1.70 2.87 8.65
N MET A 230 0.75 2.40 7.84
CA MET A 230 0.12 1.09 8.01
C MET A 230 1.02 -0.06 7.59
N VAL A 231 1.90 0.16 6.61
CA VAL A 231 2.88 -0.84 6.17
C VAL A 231 4.03 -0.97 7.18
N THR A 232 4.57 0.16 7.66
CA THR A 232 5.85 0.18 8.37
C THR A 232 5.73 0.28 9.90
N ALA A 233 4.58 0.64 10.43
CA ALA A 233 4.43 0.94 11.86
C ALA A 233 3.10 0.47 12.48
N ARG A 234 2.30 -0.35 11.81
CA ARG A 234 0.96 -0.75 12.32
C ARG A 234 1.02 -1.36 13.72
N GLY A 235 2.02 -2.18 14.03
CA GLY A 235 2.23 -2.77 15.35
C GLY A 235 2.83 -1.83 16.41
N LYS A 236 2.98 -0.53 16.11
CA LYS A 236 3.56 0.48 17.00
C LYS A 236 2.51 1.50 17.44
N GLU A 237 2.64 2.02 18.66
CA GLU A 237 1.71 2.99 19.24
C GLU A 237 1.56 4.25 18.38
N CYS A 238 2.69 4.76 17.85
CA CYS A 238 2.71 5.98 17.04
C CYS A 238 1.83 5.91 15.78
N SER A 239 1.62 4.71 15.22
CA SER A 239 0.72 4.53 14.07
C SER A 239 -0.73 4.77 14.46
N GLY A 240 -1.18 4.22 15.59
CA GLY A 240 -2.52 4.48 16.13
C GLY A 240 -2.77 5.97 16.35
N ASP A 241 -1.83 6.65 17.02
CA ASP A 241 -1.91 8.10 17.28
C ASP A 241 -1.99 8.94 15.99
N ALA A 242 -1.22 8.56 14.97
CA ALA A 242 -1.22 9.27 13.70
C ALA A 242 -2.52 9.04 12.91
N MET A 243 -3.03 7.79 12.88
CA MET A 243 -4.27 7.45 12.17
C MET A 243 -5.52 8.03 12.85
N GLU A 244 -5.56 8.05 14.18
CA GLU A 244 -6.63 8.74 14.92
C GLU A 244 -6.62 10.25 14.67
N THR A 245 -5.43 10.85 14.58
CA THR A 245 -5.30 12.27 14.24
C THR A 245 -5.83 12.52 12.83
N LEU A 246 -5.47 11.66 11.86
CA LEU A 246 -5.96 11.74 10.49
C LEU A 246 -7.49 11.67 10.43
N TYR A 247 -8.09 10.71 11.13
CA TYR A 247 -9.54 10.60 11.20
C TYR A 247 -10.20 11.87 11.78
N LYS A 248 -9.64 12.41 12.89
CA LYS A 248 -10.14 13.64 13.51
C LYS A 248 -10.06 14.84 12.55
N GLU A 249 -8.95 15.00 11.83
CA GLU A 249 -8.78 16.07 10.84
C GLU A 249 -9.80 15.94 9.69
N TYR A 250 -10.06 14.71 9.20
CA TYR A 250 -11.04 14.48 8.15
C TYR A 250 -12.47 14.78 8.63
N MET A 251 -12.82 14.40 9.87
CA MET A 251 -14.11 14.74 10.46
C MET A 251 -14.28 16.24 10.70
N GLU A 252 -13.21 16.94 11.06
CA GLU A 252 -13.22 18.39 11.19
C GLU A 252 -13.39 19.07 9.82
N ASN A 253 -12.67 18.61 8.80
CA ASN A 253 -12.86 19.08 7.43
C ASN A 253 -14.31 18.91 6.97
N HIS A 254 -14.91 17.73 7.20
CA HIS A 254 -16.30 17.48 6.88
C HIS A 254 -17.23 18.47 7.59
N LYS A 255 -17.07 18.66 8.91
CA LYS A 255 -17.88 19.59 9.71
C LYS A 255 -17.77 21.03 9.24
N ASN A 256 -16.58 21.44 8.79
CA ASN A 256 -16.30 22.80 8.33
C ASN A 256 -16.59 23.01 6.84
N GLY A 257 -17.03 21.99 6.10
CA GLY A 257 -17.23 22.05 4.65
C GLY A 257 -15.93 22.27 3.87
N THR A 258 -14.78 21.81 4.42
CA THR A 258 -13.46 21.92 3.81
C THR A 258 -12.94 20.56 3.36
N SER A 259 -11.93 20.54 2.49
CA SER A 259 -11.31 19.30 1.98
C SER A 259 -9.83 19.53 1.65
N THR A 260 -9.01 18.49 1.84
CA THR A 260 -7.63 18.53 1.33
C THR A 260 -7.56 18.43 -0.20
N PHE A 261 -8.66 18.10 -0.87
CA PHE A 261 -8.77 18.14 -2.33
C PHE A 261 -8.62 19.56 -2.90
N ARG A 262 -9.11 20.58 -2.17
CA ARG A 262 -8.87 22.03 -2.43
C ARG A 262 -9.36 22.55 -3.78
N THR A 263 -10.22 21.80 -4.46
CA THR A 263 -10.95 22.20 -5.67
C THR A 263 -12.37 21.67 -5.55
N GLU A 264 -13.26 22.10 -6.43
CA GLU A 264 -14.60 21.52 -6.50
C GLU A 264 -14.53 20.04 -6.86
N GLU A 265 -15.16 19.18 -6.06
CA GLU A 265 -15.32 17.75 -6.33
C GLU A 265 -16.52 17.56 -7.27
N LYS A 266 -16.23 17.44 -8.58
CA LYS A 266 -17.26 17.25 -9.61
C LYS A 266 -17.57 15.77 -9.84
N TYR A 267 -16.54 14.93 -9.76
CA TYR A 267 -16.64 13.49 -10.01
C TYR A 267 -15.86 12.71 -8.96
N ARG A 268 -16.35 11.54 -8.65
CA ARG A 268 -15.83 10.63 -7.62
C ARG A 268 -15.45 9.30 -8.25
N ILE A 269 -14.21 8.86 -8.07
CA ILE A 269 -13.76 7.60 -8.68
C ILE A 269 -13.19 6.63 -7.66
N LEU A 270 -13.35 5.34 -7.98
CA LEU A 270 -12.51 4.26 -7.48
C LEU A 270 -11.24 4.21 -8.33
N PHE A 271 -10.07 4.32 -7.70
CA PHE A 271 -8.79 4.09 -8.35
C PHE A 271 -8.30 2.67 -8.04
N GLU A 272 -7.99 1.90 -9.07
CA GLU A 272 -7.49 0.54 -8.94
C GLU A 272 -6.07 0.38 -9.47
N GLY A 273 -5.31 -0.44 -8.78
CA GLY A 273 -3.90 -0.67 -9.04
C GLY A 273 -2.99 -0.01 -7.99
N ILE A 274 -1.72 -0.37 -8.04
CA ILE A 274 -0.69 0.24 -7.21
C ILE A 274 -0.46 1.67 -7.74
N ALA A 275 -0.10 2.61 -6.87
CA ALA A 275 0.24 3.96 -7.30
C ALA A 275 1.39 3.98 -8.32
N CYS A 276 1.33 4.88 -9.28
CA CYS A 276 2.43 5.16 -10.19
C CYS A 276 3.42 6.12 -9.49
N TRP A 277 4.30 5.56 -8.64
CA TRP A 277 5.15 6.36 -7.75
C TRP A 277 6.03 7.37 -8.47
N PRO A 278 6.65 7.06 -9.63
CA PRO A 278 7.46 8.04 -10.38
C PRO A 278 6.63 9.24 -10.85
N TYR A 279 5.34 9.06 -11.08
CA TYR A 279 4.42 10.04 -11.65
C TYR A 279 3.22 10.34 -10.75
N LEU A 280 3.36 10.14 -9.43
CA LEU A 280 2.28 10.36 -8.47
C LEU A 280 1.69 11.79 -8.56
N ARG A 281 2.57 12.79 -8.75
CA ARG A 281 2.14 14.18 -8.91
C ARG A 281 1.40 14.40 -10.24
N ALA A 282 1.90 13.87 -11.34
CA ALA A 282 1.26 14.03 -12.66
C ALA A 282 -0.12 13.38 -12.68
N THR A 283 -0.23 12.13 -12.19
CA THR A 283 -1.50 11.40 -12.13
C THR A 283 -2.51 12.09 -11.21
N SER A 284 -2.10 12.58 -10.04
CA SER A 284 -2.97 13.35 -9.15
C SER A 284 -3.42 14.68 -9.77
N THR A 285 -2.50 15.41 -10.41
CA THR A 285 -2.82 16.70 -11.03
C THR A 285 -3.76 16.54 -12.22
N GLY A 286 -3.58 15.52 -13.04
CA GLY A 286 -4.45 15.23 -14.19
C GLY A 286 -5.90 14.98 -13.79
N LEU A 287 -6.15 14.26 -12.69
CA LEU A 287 -7.51 14.11 -12.15
C LEU A 287 -8.04 15.39 -11.52
N LYS A 288 -7.24 16.01 -10.66
CA LYS A 288 -7.64 17.19 -9.91
C LYS A 288 -7.98 18.38 -10.78
N SER A 289 -7.26 18.60 -11.89
CA SER A 289 -7.54 19.68 -12.84
C SER A 289 -8.92 19.57 -13.51
N ARG A 290 -9.50 18.36 -13.49
CA ARG A 290 -10.84 18.05 -14.03
C ARG A 290 -11.92 17.94 -12.94
N GLY A 291 -11.59 18.23 -11.69
CA GLY A 291 -12.50 18.07 -10.54
C GLY A 291 -12.79 16.61 -10.18
N ILE A 292 -11.95 15.67 -10.62
CA ILE A 292 -12.09 14.25 -10.32
C ILE A 292 -11.32 13.94 -9.02
N ASN A 293 -12.03 13.54 -7.98
CA ASN A 293 -11.42 13.07 -6.75
C ASN A 293 -11.38 11.53 -6.71
N MET A 294 -10.21 10.96 -6.48
CA MET A 294 -10.04 9.56 -6.13
C MET A 294 -10.49 9.37 -4.69
N VAL A 295 -11.76 9.02 -4.47
CA VAL A 295 -12.31 8.94 -3.11
C VAL A 295 -11.98 7.63 -2.40
N THR A 296 -11.70 6.57 -3.14
CA THR A 296 -11.37 5.26 -2.56
C THR A 296 -10.47 4.43 -3.47
N THR A 297 -9.75 3.48 -2.88
CA THR A 297 -8.92 2.49 -3.56
C THR A 297 -8.79 1.24 -2.70
N ILE A 298 -8.90 0.06 -3.30
CA ILE A 298 -8.68 -1.20 -2.59
C ILE A 298 -7.22 -1.31 -2.08
N TYR A 299 -6.28 -0.66 -2.77
CA TYR A 299 -4.88 -0.69 -2.38
C TYR A 299 -4.64 -0.09 -0.99
N ALA A 300 -5.31 1.00 -0.65
CA ALA A 300 -5.23 1.58 0.70
C ALA A 300 -6.07 0.79 1.72
N ASP A 301 -7.27 0.36 1.34
CA ASP A 301 -8.17 -0.43 2.19
C ASP A 301 -7.53 -1.76 2.65
N ALA A 302 -6.74 -2.38 1.78
CA ALA A 302 -6.09 -3.67 2.03
C ALA A 302 -5.15 -3.72 3.25
N PHE A 303 -4.68 -2.58 3.76
CA PHE A 303 -3.81 -2.51 4.93
C PHE A 303 -4.55 -2.27 6.25
N GLY A 304 -5.88 -2.23 6.24
CA GLY A 304 -6.72 -2.15 7.43
C GLY A 304 -7.07 -3.54 7.96
N TYR A 305 -6.20 -4.11 8.81
CA TYR A 305 -6.43 -5.42 9.42
C TYR A 305 -7.16 -5.25 10.76
N ASP A 306 -8.47 -5.42 10.77
CA ASP A 306 -9.27 -5.38 12.01
C ASP A 306 -9.60 -6.81 12.48
N TYR A 307 -9.26 -7.10 13.73
CA TYR A 307 -9.50 -8.39 14.37
C TYR A 307 -9.60 -8.21 15.90
N ASP A 308 -10.16 -9.21 16.58
CA ASP A 308 -10.38 -9.23 18.03
C ASP A 308 -9.81 -10.47 18.72
N SER A 309 -9.22 -11.37 17.96
CA SER A 309 -8.64 -12.62 18.42
C SER A 309 -7.50 -13.07 17.52
N PHE A 310 -6.70 -14.02 18.00
CA PHE A 310 -5.65 -14.65 17.18
C PHE A 310 -6.22 -15.29 15.91
N GLU A 311 -7.32 -16.04 16.05
CA GLU A 311 -8.02 -16.62 14.89
C GLU A 311 -8.51 -15.54 13.91
N GLY A 312 -9.09 -14.45 14.43
CA GLY A 312 -9.50 -13.29 13.64
C GLY A 312 -8.34 -12.66 12.90
N MET A 313 -7.17 -12.55 13.54
CA MET A 313 -5.94 -12.07 12.91
C MET A 313 -5.53 -12.96 11.73
N ILE A 314 -5.47 -14.27 11.91
CA ILE A 314 -5.16 -15.23 10.85
C ILE A 314 -6.16 -15.10 9.69
N LYS A 315 -7.47 -15.04 9.99
CA LYS A 315 -8.51 -14.82 8.97
C LYS A 315 -8.32 -13.51 8.20
N ALA A 316 -7.88 -12.45 8.86
CA ALA A 316 -7.59 -11.17 8.20
C ALA A 316 -6.43 -11.29 7.21
N TYR A 317 -5.32 -11.95 7.58
CA TYR A 317 -4.19 -12.21 6.69
C TYR A 317 -4.52 -13.16 5.53
N CYS A 318 -5.46 -14.09 5.71
CA CYS A 318 -6.00 -14.95 4.65
C CYS A 318 -7.02 -14.23 3.74
N SER A 319 -7.41 -13.00 4.07
CA SER A 319 -8.49 -12.25 3.39
C SER A 319 -7.99 -11.00 2.65
N VAL A 320 -6.67 -10.83 2.48
CA VAL A 320 -6.12 -9.74 1.69
C VAL A 320 -6.58 -9.86 0.22
N PRO A 321 -6.83 -8.75 -0.49
CA PRO A 321 -7.44 -8.76 -1.83
C PRO A 321 -6.74 -9.64 -2.86
N ASN A 322 -5.46 -9.88 -2.69
CA ASN A 322 -4.63 -10.69 -3.61
C ASN A 322 -4.63 -12.19 -3.29
N ALA A 323 -5.07 -12.57 -2.09
CA ALA A 323 -5.10 -13.97 -1.62
C ALA A 323 -6.50 -14.61 -1.66
N ILE A 324 -7.50 -13.90 -2.18
CA ILE A 324 -8.90 -14.33 -2.24
C ILE A 324 -9.39 -14.48 -3.67
N ASN A 325 -10.46 -15.27 -3.85
CA ASN A 325 -11.07 -15.48 -5.15
C ASN A 325 -11.61 -14.17 -5.78
N LEU A 326 -11.84 -14.23 -7.08
CA LEU A 326 -12.30 -13.08 -7.87
C LEU A 326 -13.66 -12.55 -7.38
N GLU A 327 -14.56 -13.43 -6.96
CA GLU A 327 -15.91 -13.07 -6.52
C GLU A 327 -15.87 -12.21 -5.25
N LYS A 328 -15.19 -12.66 -4.22
CA LYS A 328 -15.04 -11.91 -2.96
C LYS A 328 -14.28 -10.60 -3.17
N SER A 329 -13.25 -10.63 -4.03
CA SER A 329 -12.48 -9.45 -4.40
C SER A 329 -13.33 -8.41 -5.15
N ARG A 330 -14.22 -8.86 -6.06
CA ARG A 330 -15.22 -8.03 -6.74
C ARG A 330 -16.21 -7.42 -5.75
N ASP A 331 -16.76 -8.22 -4.86
CA ASP A 331 -17.80 -7.77 -3.93
C ASP A 331 -17.28 -6.71 -2.96
N LYS A 332 -16.02 -6.81 -2.53
CA LYS A 332 -15.35 -5.73 -1.77
C LYS A 332 -15.34 -4.40 -2.56
N ARG A 333 -15.03 -4.44 -3.85
CA ARG A 333 -15.00 -3.24 -4.71
C ARG A 333 -16.38 -2.66 -4.94
N ILE A 334 -17.37 -3.51 -5.20
CA ILE A 334 -18.77 -3.08 -5.33
C ILE A 334 -19.23 -2.38 -4.06
N LYS A 335 -18.88 -2.92 -2.89
CA LYS A 335 -19.18 -2.28 -1.60
C LYS A 335 -18.50 -0.91 -1.49
N LEU A 336 -17.22 -0.80 -1.79
CA LEU A 336 -16.51 0.48 -1.78
C LEU A 336 -17.13 1.50 -2.73
N CYS A 337 -17.53 1.08 -3.94
CA CYS A 337 -18.21 1.97 -4.89
C CYS A 337 -19.52 2.50 -4.35
N LYS A 338 -20.35 1.63 -3.77
CA LYS A 338 -21.68 2.01 -3.24
C LYS A 338 -21.56 2.88 -2.00
N ASP A 339 -20.73 2.47 -1.04
CA ASP A 339 -20.57 3.20 0.23
C ASP A 339 -19.99 4.61 0.02
N ASN A 340 -19.17 4.79 -1.01
CA ASN A 340 -18.47 6.04 -1.29
C ASN A 340 -19.02 6.83 -2.48
N HIS A 341 -20.22 6.49 -2.97
CA HIS A 341 -20.86 7.21 -4.08
C HIS A 341 -19.96 7.39 -5.31
N VAL A 342 -19.32 6.31 -5.73
CA VAL A 342 -18.39 6.30 -6.86
C VAL A 342 -19.16 6.39 -8.17
N GLU A 343 -18.69 7.23 -9.09
CA GLU A 343 -19.32 7.54 -10.37
C GLU A 343 -18.51 7.02 -11.57
N GLY A 344 -17.27 6.58 -11.34
CA GLY A 344 -16.39 6.02 -12.36
C GLY A 344 -15.26 5.21 -11.74
N MET A 345 -14.61 4.38 -12.53
CA MET A 345 -13.46 3.57 -12.11
C MET A 345 -12.28 3.83 -13.05
N LEU A 346 -11.14 4.14 -12.49
CA LEU A 346 -9.87 4.30 -13.22
C LEU A 346 -8.89 3.22 -12.79
N ILE A 347 -8.44 2.41 -13.76
CA ILE A 347 -7.52 1.30 -13.53
C ILE A 347 -6.11 1.69 -14.00
N HIS A 348 -5.15 1.64 -13.10
CA HIS A 348 -3.73 1.64 -13.43
C HIS A 348 -3.29 0.21 -13.75
N THR A 349 -3.08 -0.07 -15.03
CA THR A 349 -2.52 -1.35 -15.48
C THR A 349 -1.02 -1.35 -15.20
N ASN A 350 -0.65 -1.92 -14.04
CA ASN A 350 0.74 -2.01 -13.62
C ASN A 350 1.50 -3.05 -14.46
N ARG A 351 2.30 -2.61 -15.43
CA ARG A 351 2.96 -3.47 -16.43
C ARG A 351 3.76 -4.62 -15.83
N SER A 352 4.57 -4.35 -14.82
CA SER A 352 5.41 -5.36 -14.18
C SER A 352 4.69 -6.13 -13.06
N CYS A 353 3.52 -5.69 -12.58
CA CYS A 353 2.73 -6.42 -11.59
C CYS A 353 1.77 -7.40 -12.29
N LYS A 354 2.19 -8.66 -12.43
CA LYS A 354 1.41 -9.69 -13.14
C LYS A 354 0.11 -10.04 -12.43
N LEU A 355 0.07 -9.93 -11.11
CA LEU A 355 -1.16 -10.17 -10.37
C LEU A 355 -2.23 -9.13 -10.75
N TRP A 356 -1.94 -7.83 -10.58
CA TRP A 356 -2.90 -6.77 -10.90
C TRP A 356 -3.25 -6.73 -12.39
N SER A 357 -2.27 -6.78 -13.27
CA SER A 357 -2.52 -6.73 -14.71
C SER A 357 -3.27 -7.96 -15.23
N GLY A 358 -3.16 -9.10 -14.55
CA GLY A 358 -3.78 -10.36 -14.97
C GLY A 358 -5.29 -10.41 -14.76
N PHE A 359 -5.86 -9.73 -13.76
CA PHE A 359 -7.29 -9.83 -13.47
C PHE A 359 -8.07 -8.51 -13.57
N MET A 360 -7.39 -7.36 -13.64
CA MET A 360 -8.04 -6.05 -13.56
C MET A 360 -9.01 -5.74 -14.69
N TYR A 361 -8.77 -6.26 -15.88
CA TYR A 361 -9.72 -6.08 -16.99
C TYR A 361 -11.09 -6.69 -16.66
N GLU A 362 -11.10 -7.93 -16.24
CA GLU A 362 -12.36 -8.64 -15.88
C GLU A 362 -12.98 -8.03 -14.61
N MET A 363 -12.16 -7.65 -13.63
CA MET A 363 -12.61 -6.95 -12.43
C MET A 363 -13.31 -5.64 -12.77
N GLY A 364 -12.71 -4.81 -13.61
CA GLY A 364 -13.32 -3.55 -14.07
C GLY A 364 -14.65 -3.76 -14.78
N ARG A 365 -14.71 -4.77 -15.67
CA ARG A 365 -15.94 -5.13 -16.38
C ARG A 365 -17.07 -5.55 -15.43
N GLN A 366 -16.76 -6.38 -14.42
CA GLN A 366 -17.77 -6.85 -13.46
C GLN A 366 -18.21 -5.73 -12.50
N VAL A 367 -17.29 -4.96 -11.95
CA VAL A 367 -17.59 -3.85 -11.04
C VAL A 367 -18.33 -2.72 -11.77
N GLY A 368 -17.86 -2.34 -12.94
CA GLY A 368 -18.52 -1.32 -13.78
C GLY A 368 -19.96 -1.66 -14.08
N LYS A 369 -20.23 -2.94 -14.49
CA LYS A 369 -21.58 -3.43 -14.73
C LYS A 369 -22.44 -3.44 -13.46
N ALA A 370 -21.90 -3.91 -12.33
CA ALA A 370 -22.65 -4.05 -11.08
C ALA A 370 -23.00 -2.73 -10.42
N CYS A 371 -22.18 -1.70 -10.65
CA CYS A 371 -22.35 -0.34 -10.10
C CYS A 371 -22.93 0.66 -11.11
N ASP A 372 -23.14 0.27 -12.36
CA ASP A 372 -23.56 1.14 -13.46
C ASP A 372 -22.66 2.39 -13.60
N ILE A 373 -21.34 2.14 -13.66
CA ILE A 373 -20.33 3.19 -13.77
C ILE A 373 -19.36 2.92 -14.94
N PRO A 374 -18.86 3.98 -15.61
CA PRO A 374 -17.84 3.84 -16.64
C PRO A 374 -16.50 3.40 -16.03
N VAL A 375 -15.73 2.65 -16.83
CA VAL A 375 -14.40 2.17 -16.48
C VAL A 375 -13.41 2.57 -17.56
N ALA A 376 -12.32 3.20 -17.17
CA ALA A 376 -11.19 3.46 -18.04
C ALA A 376 -9.91 2.85 -17.44
N SER A 377 -8.93 2.58 -18.29
CA SER A 377 -7.62 2.10 -17.86
C SER A 377 -6.50 2.87 -18.56
N PHE A 378 -5.38 2.99 -17.87
CA PHE A 378 -4.13 3.51 -18.43
C PHE A 378 -2.97 2.59 -18.10
N ASP A 379 -2.00 2.53 -19.00
CA ASP A 379 -0.77 1.79 -18.79
C ASP A 379 0.23 2.61 -17.98
N GLY A 380 0.94 1.94 -17.09
CA GLY A 380 2.00 2.48 -16.30
C GLY A 380 2.74 1.39 -15.54
N ASP A 381 3.51 1.78 -14.56
CA ASP A 381 4.19 0.86 -13.66
C ASP A 381 4.29 1.49 -12.28
N GLN A 382 4.32 0.66 -11.24
CA GLN A 382 4.44 1.14 -9.88
C GLN A 382 5.80 1.80 -9.60
N ALA A 383 6.88 1.40 -10.30
CA ALA A 383 8.22 1.90 -10.00
C ALA A 383 9.12 2.14 -11.22
N ASP A 384 8.80 1.56 -12.38
CA ASP A 384 9.56 1.75 -13.61
C ASP A 384 8.95 2.88 -14.46
N PRO A 385 9.59 4.07 -14.53
CA PRO A 385 9.01 5.21 -15.23
C PRO A 385 8.90 5.02 -16.74
N ARG A 386 9.60 4.06 -17.35
CA ARG A 386 9.62 3.82 -18.80
C ARG A 386 8.27 3.36 -19.37
N ASN A 387 7.36 2.88 -18.51
CA ASN A 387 6.06 2.32 -18.93
C ASN A 387 4.89 3.33 -18.85
N PHE A 388 5.12 4.60 -18.53
CA PHE A 388 4.08 5.61 -18.41
C PHE A 388 4.17 6.66 -19.50
N SER A 389 3.02 7.06 -20.03
CA SER A 389 2.86 8.19 -20.96
C SER A 389 1.80 9.15 -20.44
N GLU A 390 2.23 10.37 -20.09
CA GLU A 390 1.34 11.41 -19.58
C GLU A 390 0.23 11.78 -20.59
N ALA A 391 0.56 11.85 -21.88
CA ALA A 391 -0.41 12.15 -22.94
C ALA A 391 -1.49 11.05 -23.07
N GLN A 392 -1.11 9.77 -22.97
CA GLN A 392 -2.08 8.68 -22.97
C GLN A 392 -2.93 8.68 -21.70
N TYR A 393 -2.33 8.92 -20.55
CA TYR A 393 -3.05 9.08 -19.29
C TYR A 393 -4.10 10.18 -19.37
N ASP A 394 -3.72 11.36 -19.82
CA ASP A 394 -4.63 12.51 -20.00
C ASP A 394 -5.81 12.20 -20.92
N THR A 395 -5.55 11.51 -22.04
CA THR A 395 -6.60 11.09 -22.96
C THR A 395 -7.59 10.12 -22.31
N ARG A 396 -7.10 9.16 -21.50
CA ARG A 396 -7.96 8.19 -20.80
C ARG A 396 -8.79 8.85 -19.71
N VAL A 397 -8.19 9.75 -18.95
CA VAL A 397 -8.90 10.52 -17.90
C VAL A 397 -9.96 11.45 -18.51
N GLN A 398 -9.64 12.10 -19.64
CA GLN A 398 -10.59 12.94 -20.36
C GLN A 398 -11.81 12.14 -20.84
N GLY A 399 -11.60 10.99 -21.48
CA GLY A 399 -12.69 10.13 -21.94
C GLY A 399 -13.54 9.59 -20.78
N LEU A 400 -12.93 9.23 -19.65
CA LEU A 400 -13.67 8.81 -18.46
C LEU A 400 -14.54 9.94 -17.93
N MET A 401 -14.01 11.16 -17.85
CA MET A 401 -14.75 12.34 -17.41
C MET A 401 -15.97 12.63 -18.30
N GLU A 402 -15.80 12.63 -19.62
CA GLU A 402 -16.88 12.87 -20.57
C GLU A 402 -18.04 11.87 -20.45
N ILE A 403 -17.72 10.59 -20.21
CA ILE A 403 -18.75 9.58 -19.97
C ILE A 403 -19.46 9.81 -18.62
N MET A 404 -18.73 10.14 -17.56
CA MET A 404 -19.33 10.46 -16.26
C MET A 404 -20.25 11.68 -16.37
N GLU A 405 -19.86 12.71 -17.13
CA GLU A 405 -20.65 13.90 -17.38
C GLU A 405 -21.95 13.57 -18.10
N ALA A 406 -21.87 12.84 -19.22
CA ALA A 406 -23.03 12.40 -19.98
C ALA A 406 -24.01 11.55 -19.13
N ASN A 407 -23.48 10.68 -18.27
CA ASN A 407 -24.30 9.88 -17.35
C ASN A 407 -25.05 10.76 -16.32
N LYS A 408 -24.42 11.84 -15.83
CA LYS A 408 -25.08 12.79 -14.91
C LYS A 408 -26.22 13.55 -15.61
N GLU A 409 -25.98 14.03 -16.83
CA GLU A 409 -27.00 14.73 -17.62
C GLU A 409 -28.22 13.84 -17.88
N GLN A 410 -28.01 12.57 -18.23
CA GLN A 410 -29.08 11.60 -18.42
C GLN A 410 -29.87 11.32 -17.14
N LYS A 411 -29.19 11.19 -15.98
CA LYS A 411 -29.83 10.96 -14.68
C LYS A 411 -30.53 12.20 -14.13
N GLY A 412 -30.10 13.40 -14.51
CA GLY A 412 -30.74 14.67 -14.12
C GLY A 412 -31.93 15.09 -15.01
N ALA A 413 -32.05 14.45 -16.19
CA ALA A 413 -33.16 14.70 -17.13
C ALA A 413 -34.39 13.75 -16.91
N ASN A 414 -34.23 12.73 -16.07
CA ASN A 414 -35.30 11.80 -15.64
C ASN A 414 -35.75 12.12 -14.21
#